data_6f4bdb9322f46a09b7e29e244ee793f4
#
_entry.id   6f4bdb9322f46a09b7e29e244ee793f4
#
_cell.length_a   1.000
_cell.length_b   1.000
_cell.length_c   1.000
_cell.angle_alpha   90.00
_cell.angle_beta   90.00
_cell.angle_gamma   90.00
#
_symmetry.space_group_name_H-M   'P 1'
#
loop_
_entity.id
_entity.type
_entity.pdbx_description
1 polymer ?
#
loop_
_entity_poly.entity_id
_entity_poly.type
_entity_poly.pdbx_seq_one_letter_code
_entity_poly.pdbx_strand_id
1 'polypeptide(L)'
;MWVQDVWYTVTKENLDAFSDQSCANSSIAGILEDVFGGVDKIRFKVVVNSMGCVKDLYTEDKDLDLELRLRIENASLGYWFEDNEYEYFTPAIKVFATKLEAVLNLRPINVDGYIIKNIQEWDSYLDQIIRNSKQEAANKKRQEIKQLKAELEAKEKELAELVK
;
A
#
# COMPACT_ATOMS: atom_id res chain seq x y z
N MET A 1 -12.81 -6.12 1.87
CA MET A 1 -12.06 -6.14 0.59
C MET A 1 -10.58 -5.81 0.85
N TRP A 2 -9.69 -6.62 0.34
CA TRP A 2 -8.24 -6.39 0.38
C TRP A 2 -7.83 -5.21 -0.51
N VAL A 3 -6.88 -4.41 -0.05
CA VAL A 3 -6.35 -3.27 -0.81
C VAL A 3 -4.89 -3.55 -1.15
N GLN A 4 -4.56 -3.53 -2.43
CA GLN A 4 -3.21 -3.77 -2.93
C GLN A 4 -2.24 -2.67 -2.46
N ASP A 5 -0.97 -3.02 -2.25
CA ASP A 5 0.10 -2.13 -1.78
C ASP A 5 -0.07 -1.53 -0.38
N VAL A 6 -1.07 -1.96 0.36
CA VAL A 6 -1.25 -1.62 1.77
C VAL A 6 -0.59 -2.68 2.65
N TRP A 7 0.10 -2.25 3.69
CA TRP A 7 0.63 -3.12 4.72
C TRP A 7 -0.49 -3.61 5.64
N TYR A 8 -0.49 -4.91 5.92
CA TYR A 8 -1.40 -5.56 6.85
C TYR A 8 -0.62 -6.14 8.03
N THR A 9 -1.24 -6.11 9.19
CA THR A 9 -0.80 -6.75 10.43
C THR A 9 -1.95 -7.54 11.02
N VAL A 10 -1.68 -8.40 12.00
CA VAL A 10 -2.71 -9.17 12.70
C VAL A 10 -2.39 -9.20 14.19
N THR A 11 -3.41 -9.23 15.04
CA THR A 11 -3.28 -9.53 16.47
C THR A 11 -3.41 -11.02 16.72
N LYS A 12 -2.94 -11.50 17.88
CA LYS A 12 -3.08 -12.92 18.23
C LYS A 12 -4.55 -13.37 18.25
N GLU A 13 -5.44 -12.57 18.82
CA GLU A 13 -6.88 -12.86 18.86
C GLU A 13 -7.49 -13.00 17.47
N ASN A 14 -7.13 -12.11 16.56
CA ASN A 14 -7.64 -12.14 15.19
C ASN A 14 -7.04 -13.31 14.38
N LEU A 15 -5.76 -13.64 14.60
CA LEU A 15 -5.13 -14.78 13.93
C LEU A 15 -5.73 -16.10 14.41
N ASP A 16 -6.03 -16.23 15.71
CA ASP A 16 -6.72 -17.38 16.26
C ASP A 16 -8.14 -17.48 15.69
N ALA A 17 -8.90 -16.38 15.66
CA ALA A 17 -10.23 -16.33 15.07
C ALA A 17 -10.24 -16.67 13.56
N PHE A 18 -9.21 -16.25 12.81
CA PHE A 18 -9.01 -16.65 11.42
C PHE A 18 -8.71 -18.14 11.30
N SER A 19 -7.80 -18.67 12.13
CA SER A 19 -7.41 -20.07 12.15
C SER A 19 -8.60 -21.00 12.41
N ASP A 20 -9.54 -20.59 13.25
CA ASP A 20 -10.72 -21.38 13.63
C ASP A 20 -11.77 -21.50 12.52
N GLN A 21 -11.68 -20.73 11.44
CA GLN A 21 -12.65 -20.76 10.36
C GLN A 21 -12.56 -22.03 9.50
N SER A 22 -11.36 -22.54 9.26
CA SER A 22 -11.14 -23.73 8.44
C SER A 22 -9.77 -24.37 8.68
N CYS A 23 -9.62 -25.63 8.24
CA CYS A 23 -8.31 -26.30 8.26
C CYS A 23 -7.28 -25.59 7.35
N ALA A 24 -7.72 -24.97 6.26
CA ALA A 24 -6.86 -24.18 5.37
C ALA A 24 -6.32 -22.95 6.10
N ASN A 25 -7.21 -22.21 6.77
CA ASN A 25 -6.85 -21.02 7.55
C ASN A 25 -5.92 -21.37 8.73
N SER A 26 -6.16 -22.49 9.38
CA SER A 26 -5.25 -22.99 10.43
C SER A 26 -3.85 -23.27 9.88
N SER A 27 -3.76 -23.87 8.69
CA SER A 27 -2.46 -24.09 8.02
C SER A 27 -1.79 -22.77 7.66
N ILE A 28 -2.53 -21.80 7.12
CA ILE A 28 -2.01 -20.47 6.79
C ILE A 28 -1.54 -19.73 8.03
N ALA A 29 -2.32 -19.72 9.10
CA ALA A 29 -1.95 -19.10 10.37
C ALA A 29 -0.63 -19.67 10.92
N GLY A 30 -0.48 -21.00 10.89
CA GLY A 30 0.76 -21.66 11.28
C GLY A 30 1.96 -21.29 10.41
N ILE A 31 1.78 -21.19 9.10
CA ILE A 31 2.83 -20.74 8.18
C ILE A 31 3.25 -19.29 8.50
N LEU A 32 2.29 -18.39 8.73
CA LEU A 32 2.59 -17.01 9.07
C LEU A 32 3.35 -16.90 10.40
N GLU A 33 2.90 -17.56 11.45
CA GLU A 33 3.60 -17.54 12.74
C GLU A 33 5.02 -18.09 12.66
N ASP A 34 5.22 -19.18 11.92
CA ASP A 34 6.52 -19.84 11.77
C ASP A 34 7.50 -18.96 10.96
N VAL A 35 7.09 -18.50 9.79
CA VAL A 35 7.95 -17.73 8.88
C VAL A 35 8.30 -16.36 9.45
N PHE A 36 7.35 -15.66 10.07
CA PHE A 36 7.62 -14.36 10.70
C PHE A 36 8.27 -14.46 12.09
N GLY A 37 8.26 -15.66 12.70
CA GLY A 37 8.81 -15.90 14.03
C GLY A 37 8.02 -15.22 15.15
N GLY A 38 6.69 -15.13 14.98
CA GLY A 38 5.73 -14.65 15.97
C GLY A 38 4.70 -13.69 15.39
N VAL A 39 3.51 -13.66 16.00
CA VAL A 39 2.34 -12.90 15.53
C VAL A 39 2.61 -11.40 15.48
N ASP A 40 3.32 -10.85 16.43
CA ASP A 40 3.69 -9.43 16.55
C ASP A 40 4.60 -8.94 15.42
N LYS A 41 5.25 -9.86 14.71
CA LYS A 41 6.12 -9.59 13.58
C LYS A 41 5.42 -9.74 12.22
N ILE A 42 4.21 -10.31 12.20
CA ILE A 42 3.47 -10.50 10.95
C ILE A 42 3.13 -9.15 10.34
N ARG A 43 3.77 -8.87 9.20
CA ARG A 43 3.55 -7.65 8.44
C ARG A 43 3.82 -7.92 6.95
N PHE A 44 2.80 -7.78 6.13
CA PHE A 44 2.87 -8.07 4.70
C PHE A 44 2.02 -7.12 3.87
N LYS A 45 2.30 -7.07 2.58
CA LYS A 45 1.42 -6.53 1.53
C LYS A 45 0.82 -7.65 0.74
N VAL A 46 -0.29 -7.38 0.06
CA VAL A 46 -1.04 -8.38 -0.71
C VAL A 46 -1.04 -8.09 -2.20
N VAL A 47 -1.05 -9.14 -3.01
CA VAL A 47 -1.46 -9.10 -4.41
C VAL A 47 -2.77 -9.83 -4.55
N VAL A 48 -3.76 -9.13 -5.10
CA VAL A 48 -5.13 -9.61 -5.23
C VAL A 48 -5.39 -10.04 -6.67
N ASN A 49 -6.06 -11.16 -6.84
CA ASN A 49 -6.50 -11.62 -8.16
C ASN A 49 -7.83 -10.95 -8.57
N SER A 50 -8.33 -11.27 -9.77
CA SER A 50 -9.59 -10.71 -10.30
C SER A 50 -10.84 -11.10 -9.51
N MET A 51 -10.76 -12.10 -8.63
CA MET A 51 -11.86 -12.55 -7.77
C MET A 51 -11.81 -11.94 -6.37
N GLY A 52 -10.82 -11.08 -6.09
CA GLY A 52 -10.66 -10.47 -4.77
C GLY A 52 -9.83 -11.30 -3.78
N CYS A 53 -9.42 -12.52 -4.15
CA CYS A 53 -8.61 -13.37 -3.27
C CYS A 53 -7.13 -12.97 -3.32
N VAL A 54 -6.44 -13.11 -2.20
CA VAL A 54 -5.00 -12.84 -2.08
C VAL A 54 -4.20 -13.99 -2.65
N LYS A 55 -3.52 -13.74 -3.75
CA LYS A 55 -2.70 -14.72 -4.45
C LYS A 55 -1.27 -14.79 -3.91
N ASP A 56 -0.72 -13.64 -3.52
CA ASP A 56 0.69 -13.54 -3.09
C ASP A 56 0.83 -12.57 -1.93
N LEU A 57 1.83 -12.83 -1.07
CA LEU A 57 2.24 -11.93 0.01
C LEU A 57 3.64 -11.40 -0.28
N TYR A 58 3.87 -10.13 0.08
CA TYR A 58 5.15 -9.46 -0.02
C TYR A 58 5.54 -8.83 1.31
N THR A 59 6.80 -8.95 1.64
CA THR A 59 7.42 -8.36 2.83
C THR A 59 8.47 -7.32 2.43
N GLU A 60 9.23 -6.80 3.37
CA GLU A 60 10.42 -5.99 3.10
C GLU A 60 11.65 -6.88 2.80
N ASP A 61 11.54 -8.18 3.08
CA ASP A 61 12.60 -9.17 2.92
C ASP A 61 12.24 -10.18 1.80
N LYS A 62 13.05 -10.20 0.75
CA LYS A 62 12.84 -11.08 -0.40
C LYS A 62 13.03 -12.56 -0.08
N ASP A 63 13.83 -12.88 0.93
CA ASP A 63 14.04 -14.26 1.34
C ASP A 63 12.80 -14.78 2.07
N LEU A 64 12.15 -13.94 2.88
CA LEU A 64 10.84 -14.24 3.46
C LEU A 64 9.75 -14.38 2.39
N ASP A 65 9.74 -13.54 1.36
CA ASP A 65 8.78 -13.64 0.25
C ASP A 65 8.90 -15.01 -0.45
N LEU A 66 10.13 -15.47 -0.68
CA LEU A 66 10.37 -16.77 -1.29
C LEU A 66 9.94 -17.91 -0.37
N GLU A 67 10.24 -17.82 0.93
CA GLU A 67 9.85 -18.85 1.90
C GLU A 67 8.33 -18.96 2.01
N LEU A 68 7.62 -17.83 2.11
CA LEU A 68 6.17 -17.80 2.13
C LEU A 68 5.57 -18.49 0.90
N ARG A 69 6.08 -18.18 -0.29
CA ARG A 69 5.62 -18.79 -1.54
C ARG A 69 5.83 -20.30 -1.56
N LEU A 70 6.99 -20.77 -1.16
CA LEU A 70 7.29 -22.21 -1.08
C LEU A 70 6.41 -22.93 -0.08
N ARG A 71 6.11 -22.32 1.08
CA ARG A 71 5.25 -22.89 2.11
C ARG A 71 3.81 -23.05 1.64
N ILE A 72 3.21 -22.05 0.98
CA ILE A 72 1.84 -22.11 0.49
C ILE A 72 1.70 -23.13 -0.66
N GLU A 73 2.69 -23.20 -1.56
CA GLU A 73 2.74 -24.20 -2.62
C GLU A 73 2.82 -25.63 -2.05
N ASN A 74 3.68 -25.86 -1.07
CA ASN A 74 3.82 -27.15 -0.40
C ASN A 74 2.55 -27.56 0.36
N ALA A 75 1.80 -26.60 0.89
CA ALA A 75 0.51 -26.86 1.53
C ALA A 75 -0.62 -27.12 0.52
N SER A 76 -0.35 -27.05 -0.79
CA SER A 76 -1.32 -27.21 -1.88
C SER A 76 -2.51 -26.26 -1.79
N LEU A 77 -2.28 -25.07 -1.26
CA LEU A 77 -3.26 -24.00 -1.18
C LEU A 77 -3.22 -23.15 -2.45
N GLY A 78 -4.37 -22.85 -3.03
CA GLY A 78 -4.46 -22.10 -4.29
C GLY A 78 -4.31 -20.58 -4.12
N TYR A 79 -4.49 -20.07 -2.92
CA TYR A 79 -4.38 -18.67 -2.54
C TYR A 79 -4.15 -18.56 -1.02
N TRP A 80 -3.72 -17.38 -0.56
CA TRP A 80 -3.50 -17.10 0.85
C TRP A 80 -4.80 -16.81 1.59
N PHE A 81 -5.61 -15.89 1.06
CA PHE A 81 -6.83 -15.43 1.72
C PHE A 81 -7.97 -15.26 0.73
N GLU A 82 -9.20 -15.51 1.19
CA GLU A 82 -10.41 -15.15 0.49
C GLU A 82 -10.75 -13.64 0.66
N ASP A 83 -11.63 -13.11 -0.20
CA ASP A 83 -11.99 -11.68 -0.16
C ASP A 83 -12.61 -11.25 1.17
N ASN A 84 -13.39 -12.12 1.83
CA ASN A 84 -14.05 -11.84 3.10
C ASN A 84 -13.13 -11.91 4.32
N GLU A 85 -11.95 -12.52 4.21
CA GLU A 85 -11.04 -12.74 5.33
C GLU A 85 -10.21 -11.50 5.70
N TYR A 86 -10.31 -10.40 4.92
CA TYR A 86 -9.65 -9.13 5.23
C TYR A 86 -9.99 -8.57 6.62
N GLU A 87 -11.14 -8.97 7.19
CA GLU A 87 -11.62 -8.47 8.48
C GLU A 87 -10.77 -8.91 9.67
N TYR A 88 -10.03 -10.01 9.53
CA TYR A 88 -9.10 -10.51 10.56
C TYR A 88 -7.78 -9.73 10.56
N PHE A 89 -7.46 -9.02 9.49
CA PHE A 89 -6.19 -8.33 9.28
C PHE A 89 -6.37 -6.82 9.31
N THR A 90 -5.52 -6.13 10.05
CA THR A 90 -5.62 -4.68 10.21
C THR A 90 -4.69 -3.97 9.22
N PRO A 91 -5.20 -3.12 8.33
CA PRO A 91 -4.36 -2.27 7.49
C PRO A 91 -3.47 -1.37 8.36
N ALA A 92 -2.19 -1.30 8.05
CA ALA A 92 -1.24 -0.47 8.82
C ALA A 92 -1.61 1.02 8.84
N ILE A 93 -2.35 1.49 7.83
CA ILE A 93 -2.93 2.85 7.81
C ILE A 93 -3.85 3.07 9.01
N LYS A 94 -4.71 2.07 9.35
CA LYS A 94 -5.57 2.18 10.55
C LYS A 94 -4.76 2.23 11.84
N VAL A 95 -3.72 1.38 11.95
CA VAL A 95 -2.83 1.36 13.12
C VAL A 95 -2.10 2.70 13.25
N PHE A 96 -1.62 3.26 12.13
CA PHE A 96 -0.97 4.56 12.12
C PHE A 96 -1.95 5.67 12.52
N ALA A 97 -3.15 5.70 11.95
CA ALA A 97 -4.18 6.68 12.28
C ALA A 97 -4.54 6.65 13.77
N THR A 98 -4.76 5.47 14.36
CA THR A 98 -5.06 5.32 15.78
C THR A 98 -3.90 5.81 16.68
N LYS A 99 -2.65 5.47 16.32
CA LYS A 99 -1.47 5.96 17.04
C LYS A 99 -1.31 7.48 16.91
N LEU A 100 -1.53 8.01 15.71
CA LEU A 100 -1.49 9.45 15.46
C LEU A 100 -2.58 10.17 16.25
N GLU A 101 -3.80 9.67 16.26
CA GLU A 101 -4.91 10.23 17.05
C GLU A 101 -4.58 10.24 18.54
N ALA A 102 -4.01 9.17 19.08
CA ALA A 102 -3.55 9.12 20.46
C ALA A 102 -2.47 10.18 20.76
N VAL A 103 -1.53 10.40 19.84
CA VAL A 103 -0.50 11.45 19.99
C VAL A 103 -1.12 12.84 19.90
N LEU A 104 -2.03 13.10 18.95
CA LEU A 104 -2.70 14.38 18.77
C LEU A 104 -3.59 14.74 19.97
N ASN A 105 -4.22 13.75 20.62
CA ASN A 105 -5.00 13.94 21.84
C ASN A 105 -4.12 14.37 23.04
N LEU A 106 -2.82 14.06 23.01
CA LEU A 106 -1.88 14.50 24.06
C LEU A 106 -1.37 15.92 23.83
N ARG A 107 -1.06 16.27 22.58
CA ARG A 107 -0.57 17.60 22.18
C ARG A 107 -0.71 17.84 20.68
N PRO A 108 -1.01 19.08 20.28
CA PRO A 108 -0.92 19.47 18.86
C PRO A 108 0.50 19.27 18.33
N ILE A 109 0.62 18.87 17.06
CA ILE A 109 1.90 18.79 16.37
C ILE A 109 2.00 19.87 15.29
N ASN A 110 3.20 20.38 15.08
CA ASN A 110 3.49 21.32 14.00
C ASN A 110 4.19 20.58 12.87
N VAL A 111 3.61 20.62 11.67
CA VAL A 111 4.18 20.03 10.47
C VAL A 111 4.24 21.13 9.40
N ASP A 112 5.43 21.53 9.01
CA ASP A 112 5.67 22.57 8.00
C ASP A 112 4.91 23.90 8.26
N GLY A 113 4.77 24.27 9.55
CA GLY A 113 4.06 25.47 9.96
C GLY A 113 2.55 25.28 10.19
N TYR A 114 1.99 24.13 9.89
CA TYR A 114 0.61 23.77 10.19
C TYR A 114 0.49 23.16 11.59
N ILE A 115 -0.43 23.69 12.39
CA ILE A 115 -0.73 23.15 13.72
C ILE A 115 -1.88 22.16 13.59
N ILE A 116 -1.58 20.88 13.78
CA ILE A 116 -2.53 19.77 13.65
C ILE A 116 -2.94 19.32 15.06
N LYS A 117 -4.22 19.39 15.36
CA LYS A 117 -4.79 19.13 16.70
C LYS A 117 -5.62 17.84 16.76
N ASN A 118 -6.09 17.36 15.61
CA ASN A 118 -6.94 16.18 15.50
C ASN A 118 -6.76 15.47 14.16
N ILE A 119 -7.36 14.29 14.03
CA ILE A 119 -7.21 13.46 12.84
C ILE A 119 -7.80 14.11 11.58
N GLN A 120 -8.88 14.88 11.70
CA GLN A 120 -9.53 15.56 10.57
C GLN A 120 -8.64 16.66 10.00
N GLU A 121 -7.91 17.38 10.85
CA GLU A 121 -6.92 18.38 10.41
C GLU A 121 -5.73 17.71 9.74
N TRP A 122 -5.31 16.53 10.23
CA TRP A 122 -4.29 15.71 9.58
C TRP A 122 -4.71 15.26 8.19
N ASP A 123 -5.92 14.71 8.04
CA ASP A 123 -6.45 14.29 6.75
C ASP A 123 -6.56 15.45 5.76
N SER A 124 -7.01 16.63 6.26
CA SER A 124 -7.09 17.84 5.45
C SER A 124 -5.70 18.32 4.98
N TYR A 125 -4.69 18.23 5.84
CA TYR A 125 -3.31 18.54 5.51
C TYR A 125 -2.74 17.57 4.45
N LEU A 126 -2.97 16.27 4.60
CA LEU A 126 -2.55 15.27 3.61
C LEU A 126 -3.23 15.49 2.25
N ASP A 127 -4.52 15.78 2.24
CA ASP A 127 -5.26 16.09 1.02
C ASP A 127 -4.69 17.31 0.31
N GLN A 128 -4.26 18.33 1.05
CA GLN A 128 -3.63 19.51 0.49
C GLN A 128 -2.29 19.18 -0.15
N ILE A 129 -1.44 18.38 0.51
CA ILE A 129 -0.16 17.92 -0.04
C ILE A 129 -0.38 17.15 -1.34
N ILE A 130 -1.33 16.21 -1.35
CA ILE A 130 -1.64 15.40 -2.53
C ILE A 130 -2.12 16.29 -3.69
N ARG A 131 -2.97 17.28 -3.43
CA ARG A 131 -3.45 18.22 -4.46
C ARG A 131 -2.30 19.06 -5.02
N ASN A 132 -1.45 19.59 -4.14
CA ASN A 132 -0.29 20.39 -4.56
C ASN A 132 0.67 19.57 -5.42
N SER A 133 1.01 18.36 -5.01
CA SER A 133 1.87 17.45 -5.75
C SER A 133 1.31 17.10 -7.14
N LYS A 134 -0.01 16.83 -7.24
CA LYS A 134 -0.68 16.59 -8.53
C LYS A 134 -0.64 17.83 -9.43
N GLN A 135 -0.83 19.02 -8.85
CA GLN A 135 -0.78 20.29 -9.58
C GLN A 135 0.63 20.60 -10.11
N GLU A 136 1.65 20.36 -9.31
CA GLU A 136 3.05 20.52 -9.72
C GLU A 136 3.42 19.56 -10.86
N ALA A 137 3.03 18.28 -10.74
CA ALA A 137 3.25 17.29 -11.80
C ALA A 137 2.53 17.67 -13.10
N ALA A 138 1.30 18.19 -13.01
CA ALA A 138 0.55 18.66 -14.17
C ALA A 138 1.21 19.89 -14.81
N ASN A 139 1.70 20.84 -14.00
CA ASN A 139 2.39 22.04 -14.48
C ASN A 139 3.71 21.66 -15.17
N LYS A 140 4.47 20.73 -14.61
CA LYS A 140 5.71 20.22 -15.24
C LYS A 140 5.43 19.62 -16.61
N LYS A 141 4.43 18.75 -16.72
CA LYS A 141 4.03 18.18 -18.01
C LYS A 141 3.56 19.22 -19.03
N ARG A 142 2.85 20.26 -18.58
CA ARG A 142 2.45 21.38 -19.46
C ARG A 142 3.66 22.14 -20.01
N GLN A 143 4.67 22.36 -19.19
CA GLN A 143 5.92 23.00 -19.63
C GLN A 143 6.67 22.14 -20.65
N GLU A 144 6.80 20.84 -20.40
CA GLU A 144 7.41 19.89 -21.34
C GLU A 144 6.69 19.88 -22.70
N ILE A 145 5.35 19.85 -22.69
CA ILE A 145 4.55 19.92 -23.93
C ILE A 145 4.79 21.23 -24.67
N LYS A 146 4.90 22.35 -23.95
CA LYS A 146 5.18 23.67 -24.58
C LYS A 146 6.55 23.70 -25.23
N GLN A 147 7.56 23.10 -24.59
CA GLN A 147 8.91 22.99 -25.17
C GLN A 147 8.92 22.12 -26.42
N LEU A 148 8.32 20.95 -26.37
CA LEU A 148 8.23 20.05 -27.53
C LEU A 148 7.49 20.64 -28.70
N LYS A 149 6.44 21.44 -28.46
CA LYS A 149 5.74 22.16 -29.54
C LYS A 149 6.64 23.22 -30.21
N ALA A 150 7.40 23.98 -29.43
CA ALA A 150 8.33 24.96 -29.97
C ALA A 150 9.46 24.30 -30.78
N GLU A 151 9.98 23.16 -30.32
CA GLU A 151 10.97 22.38 -31.07
C GLU A 151 10.40 21.83 -32.38
N LEU A 152 9.15 21.35 -32.36
CA LEU A 152 8.48 20.87 -33.55
C LEU A 152 8.33 21.97 -34.59
N GLU A 153 7.82 23.15 -34.20
CA GLU A 153 7.68 24.32 -35.08
C GLU A 153 9.02 24.77 -35.68
N ALA A 154 10.10 24.71 -34.90
CA ALA A 154 11.44 25.03 -35.41
C ALA A 154 11.90 24.03 -36.47
N LYS A 155 11.71 22.74 -36.23
CA LYS A 155 12.06 21.68 -37.20
C LYS A 155 11.20 21.71 -38.46
N GLU A 156 9.92 22.03 -38.34
CA GLU A 156 9.04 22.23 -39.52
C GLU A 156 9.51 23.36 -40.39
N LYS A 157 9.99 24.49 -39.81
CA LYS A 157 10.57 25.60 -40.55
C LYS A 157 11.87 25.23 -41.27
N GLU A 158 12.78 24.51 -40.54
CA GLU A 158 14.01 24.01 -41.18
C GLU A 158 13.72 23.09 -42.35
N LEU A 159 12.74 22.17 -42.20
CA LEU A 159 12.33 21.27 -43.27
C LEU A 159 11.77 22.05 -44.50
N ALA A 160 10.94 23.07 -44.26
CA ALA A 160 10.37 23.90 -45.30
C ALA A 160 11.43 24.70 -46.06
N GLU A 161 12.56 25.02 -45.44
CA GLU A 161 13.68 25.71 -46.08
C GLU A 161 14.53 24.74 -46.95
N LEU A 162 14.64 23.46 -46.53
CA LEU A 162 15.39 22.43 -47.25
C LEU A 162 14.66 21.92 -48.51
N VAL A 163 13.36 22.08 -48.59
CA VAL A 163 12.52 21.63 -49.72
C VAL A 163 12.32 22.74 -50.81
N LYS A 164 12.86 23.91 -50.60
CA LYS A 164 12.86 25.02 -51.58
C LYS A 164 14.10 24.96 -52.47
#